data_6d86041d353e2584f363805b25cd062c
#
_entry.id   6d86041d353e2584f363805b25cd062c
#
_cell.length_a   1.000
_cell.length_b   1.000
_cell.length_c   1.000
_cell.angle_alpha   90.00
_cell.angle_beta   90.00
_cell.angle_gamma   90.00
#
_symmetry.space_group_name_H-M   'P 1'
#
loop_
_entity.id
_entity.type
_entity.pdbx_description
1 polymer ?
#
loop_
_entity_poly.entity_id
_entity_poly.type
_entity_poly.pdbx_seq_one_letter_code
_entity_poly.pdbx_strand_id
1 'polypeptide(L)'
;MKLLLDLDADRIVGFYAISPHSVKPGYLSDDQRQFYNVPFPIPAWLIGRLAVDLRYQRQRLGGALLHDAFSNIAGRATNGAGALIIVDAKDKQVKKFYKKYDFRTLCVSGGLKLFRRIQCDNPNG
;
A
#
# COMPACT_ATOMS: atom_id res chain seq x y z
N MET A 1 11.84 -7.89 -0.58
CA MET A 1 10.77 -8.69 0.04
C MET A 1 11.01 -8.79 1.53
N LYS A 2 9.98 -8.63 2.31
CA LYS A 2 10.04 -8.75 3.77
C LYS A 2 9.26 -9.98 4.20
N LEU A 3 9.84 -10.79 5.10
CA LEU A 3 9.23 -12.02 5.59
C LEU A 3 8.87 -11.87 7.08
N LEU A 4 7.72 -12.42 7.45
CA LEU A 4 7.34 -12.64 8.84
C LEU A 4 7.49 -14.11 9.14
N LEU A 5 8.25 -14.44 10.18
CA LEU A 5 8.60 -15.81 10.50
C LEU A 5 8.01 -16.21 11.84
N ASP A 6 7.59 -17.48 11.95
CA ASP A 6 7.31 -18.15 13.21
C ASP A 6 8.55 -18.97 13.54
N LEU A 7 9.36 -18.47 14.46
CA LEU A 7 10.64 -19.11 14.79
C LEU A 7 10.45 -20.45 15.51
N ASP A 8 9.36 -20.58 16.28
CA ASP A 8 9.09 -21.84 16.99
C ASP A 8 8.70 -22.96 16.04
N ALA A 9 7.94 -22.62 14.98
CA ALA A 9 7.49 -23.60 14.01
C ALA A 9 8.40 -23.69 12.79
N ASP A 10 9.43 -22.84 12.71
CA ASP A 10 10.38 -22.76 11.59
C ASP A 10 9.66 -22.63 10.23
N ARG A 11 8.75 -21.66 10.13
CA ARG A 11 8.00 -21.46 8.88
C ARG A 11 7.73 -19.99 8.62
N ILE A 12 7.50 -19.69 7.33
CA ILE A 12 7.11 -18.36 6.88
C ILE A 12 5.61 -18.19 7.14
N VAL A 13 5.27 -17.17 7.93
CA VAL A 13 3.89 -16.85 8.29
C VAL A 13 3.26 -15.91 7.27
N GLY A 14 4.05 -14.99 6.74
CA GLY A 14 3.56 -14.02 5.77
C GLY A 14 4.71 -13.26 5.14
N PHE A 15 4.37 -12.45 4.13
CA PHE A 15 5.36 -11.64 3.44
C PHE A 15 4.71 -10.49 2.70
N TYR A 16 5.53 -9.51 2.34
CA TYR A 16 5.15 -8.49 1.38
C TYR A 16 6.37 -8.08 0.55
N ALA A 17 6.11 -7.51 -0.60
CA ALA A 17 7.14 -6.94 -1.46
C ALA A 17 6.75 -5.51 -1.83
N ILE A 18 7.72 -4.60 -1.84
CA ILE A 18 7.51 -3.23 -2.27
C ILE A 18 8.44 -2.93 -3.44
N SER A 19 7.97 -2.09 -4.36
CA SER A 19 8.77 -1.67 -5.51
C SER A 19 8.39 -0.25 -5.93
N PRO A 20 9.31 0.48 -6.56
CA PRO A 20 8.97 1.76 -7.17
C PRO A 20 7.90 1.61 -8.23
N HIS A 21 7.00 2.59 -8.32
CA HIS A 21 5.89 2.58 -9.25
C HIS A 21 5.54 4.03 -9.63
N SER A 22 4.60 4.19 -10.54
CA SER A 22 4.08 5.51 -10.88
C SER A 22 2.60 5.43 -11.21
N VAL A 23 1.89 6.54 -11.04
CA VAL A 23 0.45 6.62 -11.30
C VAL A 23 0.21 7.77 -12.26
N LYS A 24 -0.54 7.51 -13.33
CA LYS A 24 -0.97 8.55 -14.25
C LYS A 24 -2.00 9.44 -13.56
N PRO A 25 -1.85 10.78 -13.63
CA PRO A 25 -2.83 11.69 -12.99
C PRO A 25 -4.26 11.44 -13.44
N GLY A 26 -4.47 10.96 -14.66
CA GLY A 26 -5.80 10.63 -15.18
C GLY A 26 -6.51 9.50 -14.42
N TYR A 27 -5.81 8.73 -13.62
CA TYR A 27 -6.43 7.68 -12.80
C TYR A 27 -6.99 8.21 -11.48
N LEU A 28 -6.73 9.48 -11.15
CA LEU A 28 -7.27 10.12 -9.96
C LEU A 28 -8.57 10.86 -10.30
N SER A 29 -9.50 10.92 -9.33
CA SER A 29 -10.70 11.73 -9.47
C SER A 29 -10.33 13.22 -9.48
N ASP A 30 -11.27 14.08 -9.91
CA ASP A 30 -11.03 15.52 -9.96
C ASP A 30 -10.64 16.08 -8.59
N ASP A 31 -11.29 15.62 -7.52
CA ASP A 31 -10.98 16.04 -6.16
C ASP A 31 -9.55 15.65 -5.76
N GLN A 32 -9.11 14.50 -6.19
CA GLN A 32 -7.78 14.00 -5.86
C GLN A 32 -6.69 14.67 -6.67
N ARG A 33 -7.00 15.06 -7.92
CA ARG A 33 -6.07 15.75 -8.81
C ARG A 33 -5.62 17.09 -8.26
N GLN A 34 -6.43 17.73 -7.42
CA GLN A 34 -6.08 19.02 -6.82
C GLN A 34 -4.75 18.96 -6.07
N PHE A 35 -4.42 17.80 -5.51
CA PHE A 35 -3.20 17.60 -4.75
C PHE A 35 -2.01 17.21 -5.63
N TYR A 36 -2.28 16.83 -6.88
CA TYR A 36 -1.26 16.28 -7.80
C TYR A 36 -1.42 16.89 -9.19
N ASN A 37 -1.49 18.22 -9.24
CA ASN A 37 -1.68 18.93 -10.49
C ASN A 37 -0.36 18.99 -11.27
N VAL A 38 0.08 17.85 -11.76
CA VAL A 38 1.31 17.72 -12.54
C VAL A 38 1.00 16.97 -13.83
N PRO A 39 1.65 17.33 -14.95
CA PRO A 39 1.39 16.70 -16.24
C PRO A 39 2.12 15.37 -16.44
N PHE A 40 2.84 14.89 -15.45
CA PHE A 40 3.65 13.68 -15.54
C PHE A 40 3.22 12.66 -14.47
N PRO A 41 3.63 11.39 -14.61
CA PRO A 41 3.27 10.35 -13.65
C PRO A 41 3.69 10.71 -12.22
N ILE A 42 2.82 10.40 -11.28
CA ILE A 42 3.05 10.66 -9.86
C ILE A 42 3.90 9.53 -9.29
N PRO A 43 5.01 9.82 -8.62
CA PRO A 43 5.83 8.80 -7.98
C PRO A 43 5.02 8.02 -6.95
N ALA A 44 5.21 6.70 -6.93
CA ALA A 44 4.48 5.83 -6.04
C ALA A 44 5.34 4.64 -5.62
N TRP A 45 4.89 3.95 -4.57
CA TRP A 45 5.43 2.67 -4.14
C TRP A 45 4.32 1.64 -4.27
N LEU A 46 4.62 0.52 -4.90
CA LEU A 46 3.68 -0.58 -5.04
C LEU A 46 3.95 -1.62 -3.97
N ILE A 47 2.92 -1.95 -3.18
CA ILE A 47 2.96 -3.17 -2.38
C ILE A 47 2.46 -4.28 -3.30
N GLY A 48 3.40 -4.98 -3.93
CA GLY A 48 3.08 -5.92 -4.99
C GLY A 48 2.53 -7.23 -4.50
N ARG A 49 2.90 -7.62 -3.29
CA ARG A 49 2.45 -8.85 -2.68
C ARG A 49 2.34 -8.64 -1.18
N LEU A 50 1.22 -9.02 -0.63
CA LEU A 50 1.03 -9.06 0.82
C LEU A 50 0.16 -10.27 1.10
N ALA A 51 0.71 -11.23 1.80
CA ALA A 51 0.04 -12.49 2.06
C ALA A 51 0.36 -13.03 3.44
N VAL A 52 -0.62 -13.71 4.03
CA VAL A 52 -0.48 -14.39 5.32
C VAL A 52 -0.88 -15.85 5.11
N ASP A 53 -0.09 -16.77 5.63
CA ASP A 53 -0.38 -18.20 5.59
C ASP A 53 -1.75 -18.45 6.22
N LEU A 54 -2.55 -19.33 5.62
CA LEU A 54 -3.91 -19.64 6.06
C LEU A 54 -3.98 -20.08 7.51
N ARG A 55 -2.94 -20.74 8.03
CA ARG A 55 -2.89 -21.20 9.41
C ARG A 55 -2.80 -20.05 10.41
N TYR A 56 -2.38 -18.87 9.95
CA TYR A 56 -2.17 -17.70 10.81
C TYR A 56 -3.14 -16.58 10.49
N GLN A 57 -4.14 -16.80 9.64
CA GLN A 57 -5.16 -15.82 9.37
C GLN A 57 -6.06 -15.63 10.59
N ARG A 58 -6.75 -14.49 10.66
CA ARG A 58 -7.58 -14.06 11.79
C ARG A 58 -6.80 -13.67 13.05
N GLN A 59 -5.47 -13.52 12.93
CA GLN A 59 -4.63 -13.04 14.03
C GLN A 59 -4.17 -11.59 13.78
N ARG A 60 -4.83 -10.88 12.87
CA ARG A 60 -4.51 -9.49 12.51
C ARG A 60 -3.10 -9.30 11.95
N LEU A 61 -2.48 -10.36 11.46
CA LEU A 61 -1.12 -10.30 10.93
C LEU A 61 -1.06 -9.57 9.59
N GLY A 62 -2.13 -9.62 8.78
CA GLY A 62 -2.22 -8.85 7.55
C GLY A 62 -2.10 -7.36 7.81
N GLY A 63 -2.81 -6.85 8.81
CA GLY A 63 -2.71 -5.45 9.22
C GLY A 63 -1.32 -5.11 9.74
N ALA A 64 -0.71 -5.99 10.54
CA ALA A 64 0.64 -5.78 11.04
C ALA A 64 1.67 -5.70 9.92
N LEU A 65 1.57 -6.59 8.92
CA LEU A 65 2.43 -6.54 7.74
C LEU A 65 2.23 -5.26 6.94
N LEU A 66 0.98 -4.83 6.81
CA LEU A 66 0.66 -3.60 6.08
C LEU A 66 1.25 -2.37 6.79
N HIS A 67 1.15 -2.30 8.11
CA HIS A 67 1.77 -1.23 8.90
C HIS A 67 3.30 -1.25 8.77
N ASP A 68 3.91 -2.41 8.77
CA ASP A 68 5.35 -2.53 8.56
C ASP A 68 5.73 -2.04 7.17
N ALA A 69 4.93 -2.36 6.15
CA ALA A 69 5.14 -1.87 4.79
C ALA A 69 5.04 -0.33 4.73
N PHE A 70 4.06 0.26 5.42
CA PHE A 70 3.92 1.71 5.48
C PHE A 70 5.16 2.37 6.09
N SER A 71 5.66 1.83 7.19
CA SER A 71 6.87 2.34 7.86
C SER A 71 8.09 2.23 6.96
N ASN A 72 8.22 1.11 6.27
CA ASN A 72 9.32 0.86 5.34
C ASN A 72 9.29 1.86 4.17
N ILE A 73 8.09 2.08 3.60
CA ILE A 73 7.92 3.04 2.50
C ILE A 73 8.18 4.47 2.98
N ALA A 74 7.66 4.84 4.14
CA ALA A 74 7.87 6.18 4.71
C ALA A 74 9.35 6.47 4.93
N GLY A 75 10.12 5.47 5.36
CA GLY A 75 11.56 5.62 5.55
C GLY A 75 12.33 5.78 4.24
N ARG A 76 11.81 5.28 3.13
CA ARG A 76 12.42 5.42 1.80
C ARG A 76 12.00 6.70 1.10
N ALA A 77 10.83 7.21 1.42
CA ALA A 77 10.28 8.42 0.81
C ALA A 77 10.80 9.65 1.56
N THR A 78 12.08 9.91 1.46
CA THR A 78 12.80 10.90 2.28
C THR A 78 12.25 12.31 2.18
N ASN A 79 11.58 12.68 1.10
CA ASN A 79 11.01 14.02 0.94
C ASN A 79 9.49 14.03 0.95
N GLY A 80 8.84 12.87 1.08
CA GLY A 80 7.40 12.73 1.30
C GLY A 80 6.45 13.43 0.34
N ALA A 81 6.97 14.26 -0.53
CA ALA A 81 6.15 15.13 -1.35
C ALA A 81 5.58 14.35 -2.53
N GLY A 82 4.28 14.14 -2.51
CA GLY A 82 3.55 13.66 -3.68
C GLY A 82 3.59 12.16 -3.93
N ALA A 83 4.20 11.38 -3.06
CA ALA A 83 4.27 9.94 -3.28
C ALA A 83 3.01 9.23 -2.79
N LEU A 84 2.63 8.20 -3.53
CA LEU A 84 1.46 7.37 -3.24
C LEU A 84 1.88 5.95 -2.93
N ILE A 85 1.04 5.25 -2.18
CA ILE A 85 1.14 3.79 -2.01
C ILE A 85 0.04 3.16 -2.84
N ILE A 86 0.41 2.19 -3.68
CA ILE A 86 -0.51 1.50 -4.58
C ILE A 86 -0.60 0.04 -4.18
N VAL A 87 -1.80 -0.50 -4.23
CA VAL A 87 -2.04 -1.93 -4.05
C VAL A 87 -2.98 -2.41 -5.14
N ASP A 88 -2.82 -3.67 -5.54
CA ASP A 88 -3.73 -4.37 -6.42
C ASP A 88 -4.46 -5.43 -5.60
N ALA A 89 -5.77 -5.26 -5.41
CA ALA A 89 -6.58 -6.25 -4.73
C ALA A 89 -6.94 -7.36 -5.72
N LYS A 90 -6.82 -8.61 -5.29
CA LYS A 90 -7.17 -9.74 -6.16
C LYS A 90 -8.68 -9.92 -6.31
N ASP A 91 -9.46 -9.42 -5.36
CA ASP A 91 -10.92 -9.53 -5.37
C ASP A 91 -11.55 -8.45 -4.48
N LYS A 92 -12.87 -8.43 -4.43
CA LYS A 92 -13.62 -7.44 -3.66
C LYS A 92 -13.43 -7.57 -2.15
N GLN A 93 -13.17 -8.76 -1.66
CA GLN A 93 -12.95 -9.00 -0.24
C GLN A 93 -11.62 -8.41 0.21
N VAL A 94 -10.58 -8.61 -0.57
CA VAL A 94 -9.27 -8.01 -0.32
C VAL A 94 -9.35 -6.49 -0.46
N LYS A 95 -10.13 -5.99 -1.41
CA LYS A 95 -10.39 -4.56 -1.55
C LYS A 95 -10.97 -3.96 -0.27
N LYS A 96 -11.94 -4.63 0.36
CA LYS A 96 -12.51 -4.19 1.64
C LYS A 96 -11.45 -4.12 2.73
N PHE A 97 -10.54 -5.09 2.75
CA PHE A 97 -9.43 -5.09 3.70
C PHE A 97 -8.60 -3.82 3.57
N TYR A 98 -8.18 -3.49 2.35
CA TYR A 98 -7.37 -2.29 2.12
C TYR A 98 -8.13 -1.00 2.44
N LYS A 99 -9.42 -0.96 2.15
CA LYS A 99 -10.23 0.24 2.45
C LYS A 99 -10.28 0.58 3.94
N LYS A 100 -10.13 -0.40 4.81
CA LYS A 100 -10.02 -0.15 6.26
C LYS A 100 -8.78 0.66 6.64
N TYR A 101 -7.79 0.69 5.77
CA TYR A 101 -6.52 1.38 5.99
C TYR A 101 -6.40 2.62 5.12
N ASP A 102 -7.53 3.27 4.83
CA ASP A 102 -7.61 4.54 4.10
C ASP A 102 -7.22 4.47 2.62
N PHE A 103 -7.21 3.28 2.05
CA PHE A 103 -7.03 3.15 0.60
C PHE A 103 -8.31 3.54 -0.13
N ARG A 104 -8.13 4.22 -1.26
CA ARG A 104 -9.22 4.64 -2.15
C ARG A 104 -9.02 4.01 -3.51
N THR A 105 -10.13 3.78 -4.22
CA THR A 105 -10.09 3.16 -5.54
C THR A 105 -9.58 4.15 -6.59
N LEU A 106 -8.65 3.69 -7.42
CA LEU A 106 -8.24 4.44 -8.61
C LEU A 106 -9.29 4.29 -9.71
N CYS A 107 -9.38 5.30 -10.57
CA CYS A 107 -10.32 5.31 -11.69
C CYS A 107 -9.73 4.52 -12.87
N VAL A 108 -9.64 3.19 -12.68
CA VAL A 108 -9.16 2.26 -13.70
C VAL A 108 -10.17 1.12 -13.85
N SER A 109 -10.12 0.45 -15.00
CA SER A 109 -10.99 -0.68 -15.29
C SER A 109 -10.86 -1.75 -14.21
N GLY A 110 -11.99 -2.32 -13.78
CA GLY A 110 -12.04 -3.37 -12.77
C GLY A 110 -12.18 -2.89 -11.33
N GLY A 111 -11.75 -1.67 -11.01
CA GLY A 111 -11.91 -1.09 -9.68
C GLY A 111 -11.17 -1.78 -8.56
N LEU A 112 -10.14 -2.58 -8.86
CA LEU A 112 -9.38 -3.33 -7.86
C LEU A 112 -7.99 -2.75 -7.60
N LYS A 113 -7.64 -1.65 -8.23
CA LYS A 113 -6.40 -0.92 -7.96
C LYS A 113 -6.72 0.24 -7.01
N LEU A 114 -6.00 0.30 -5.90
CA LEU A 114 -6.25 1.29 -4.86
C LEU A 114 -4.97 2.06 -4.55
N PHE A 115 -5.16 3.23 -3.96
CA PHE A 115 -4.05 4.09 -3.57
C PHE A 115 -4.31 4.73 -2.21
N ARG A 116 -3.22 5.14 -1.57
CA ARG A 116 -3.28 6.03 -0.42
C ARG A 116 -2.06 6.94 -0.45
N ARG A 117 -2.16 8.10 0.19
CA ARG A 117 -1.02 9.01 0.32
C ARG A 117 -0.06 8.48 1.37
N ILE A 118 1.24 8.67 1.11
CA ILE A 118 2.24 8.38 2.13
C ILE A 118 2.09 9.43 3.22
N GLN A 119 1.84 8.98 4.44
CA GLN A 119 1.85 9.84 5.60
C GLN A 119 3.25 9.80 6.20
N CYS A 120 3.98 10.88 6.03
CA CYS A 120 5.21 11.05 6.78
C CYS A 120 4.84 11.55 8.15
N ASP A 121 5.17 10.79 9.19
CA ASP A 121 5.09 11.28 10.55
C ASP A 121 6.04 12.46 10.68
N ASN A 122 5.46 13.65 10.68
CA ASN A 122 6.22 14.85 10.97
C ASN A 122 5.92 15.25 12.40
N PRO A 123 6.83 14.97 13.34
CA PRO A 123 6.58 15.30 14.74
C PRO A 123 6.45 16.78 15.00
N ASN A 124 6.80 17.61 14.04
CA ASN A 124 6.73 19.08 14.16
C ASN A 124 5.62 19.69 13.31
N GLY A 125 4.82 18.85 12.67
CA GLY A 125 3.82 19.37 11.73
C GLY A 125 2.40 19.14 12.13
#